data_f13a2c8e4fc368b1e15d8461561b56fe
#
_entry.id   f13a2c8e4fc368b1e15d8461561b56fe
#
_cell.length_a   1.000
_cell.length_b   1.000
_cell.length_c   1.000
_cell.angle_alpha   90.00
_cell.angle_beta   90.00
_cell.angle_gamma   90.00
#
_symmetry.space_group_name_H-M   'P 1'
#
loop_
_entity.id
_entity.type
_entity.pdbx_description
1 polymer ?
#
loop_
_entity_poly.entity_id
_entity_poly.type
_entity_poly.pdbx_seq_one_letter_code
_entity_poly.pdbx_strand_id
1 'polypeptide(L)'
;GDALAAALVEARGFTRGDFLRLHPSGQLGRKLSLRVHEVMHPANRVAVGQPETRVKEILLRMTERPLGAACVVREDGTLAGIFTDGDLRRGLEDNENLLSEPVGHVMTTEPVAAHPEMDLQTAADLMEQRRSQIAVLPVIEPATRQLLGLLRLHDIHQPALD
;
A
#
# COMPACT_ATOMS: atom_id res chain seq x y z
N GLY A 1 24.08 -8.74 18.77
CA GLY A 1 23.49 -8.45 17.52
C GLY A 1 22.06 -8.94 17.37
N ASP A 2 21.40 -8.45 16.35
CA ASP A 2 20.00 -8.77 16.08
C ASP A 2 19.76 -10.25 15.81
N ALA A 3 20.73 -10.96 15.20
CA ALA A 3 20.64 -12.39 14.93
C ALA A 3 20.63 -13.23 16.23
N LEU A 4 21.38 -12.81 17.24
CA LEU A 4 21.41 -13.48 18.54
C LEU A 4 20.10 -13.26 19.30
N ALA A 5 19.55 -12.04 19.25
CA ALA A 5 18.26 -11.70 19.86
C ALA A 5 17.12 -12.51 19.21
N ALA A 6 17.11 -12.64 17.88
CA ALA A 6 16.13 -13.42 17.15
C ALA A 6 16.22 -14.92 17.50
N ALA A 7 17.42 -15.48 17.60
CA ALA A 7 17.65 -16.87 17.99
C ALA A 7 17.20 -17.14 19.44
N LEU A 8 17.40 -16.20 20.36
CA LEU A 8 16.93 -16.30 21.73
C LEU A 8 15.40 -16.26 21.84
N VAL A 9 14.75 -15.44 21.01
CA VAL A 9 13.29 -15.35 20.94
C VAL A 9 12.70 -16.70 20.49
N GLU A 10 13.25 -17.29 19.44
CA GLU A 10 12.83 -18.61 18.95
C GLU A 10 13.06 -19.73 19.98
N ALA A 11 14.25 -19.77 20.58
CA ALA A 11 14.63 -20.82 21.50
C ALA A 11 13.83 -20.83 22.81
N ARG A 12 13.27 -19.70 23.23
CA ARG A 12 12.55 -19.55 24.50
C ARG A 12 11.04 -19.42 24.39
N GLY A 13 10.49 -19.55 23.16
CA GLY A 13 9.05 -19.39 22.92
C GLY A 13 8.55 -17.99 23.15
N PHE A 14 9.41 -16.98 23.02
CA PHE A 14 9.04 -15.58 23.10
C PHE A 14 8.10 -15.22 21.95
N THR A 15 7.01 -14.53 22.28
CA THR A 15 6.07 -14.02 21.28
C THR A 15 6.40 -12.57 20.92
N ARG A 16 5.79 -12.06 19.84
CA ARG A 16 5.86 -10.62 19.49
C ARG A 16 5.41 -9.74 20.64
N GLY A 17 4.35 -10.16 21.34
CA GLY A 17 3.84 -9.44 22.50
C GLY A 17 4.86 -9.34 23.64
N ASP A 18 5.62 -10.40 23.85
CA ASP A 18 6.69 -10.41 24.87
C ASP A 18 7.82 -9.46 24.50
N PHE A 19 8.21 -9.43 23.23
CA PHE A 19 9.23 -8.51 22.73
C PHE A 19 8.80 -7.05 22.90
N LEU A 20 7.54 -6.73 22.55
CA LEU A 20 6.99 -5.37 22.69
C LEU A 20 6.94 -4.92 24.14
N ARG A 21 6.63 -5.83 25.08
CA ARG A 21 6.63 -5.52 26.51
C ARG A 21 8.02 -5.20 27.05
N LEU A 22 9.04 -5.90 26.54
CA LEU A 22 10.43 -5.72 26.98
C LEU A 22 11.10 -4.49 26.35
N HIS A 23 10.70 -4.11 25.15
CA HIS A 23 11.33 -3.02 24.39
C HIS A 23 10.29 -2.08 23.75
N PRO A 24 9.42 -1.45 24.55
CA PRO A 24 8.32 -0.64 23.98
C PRO A 24 8.79 0.63 23.27
N SER A 25 10.02 1.07 23.52
CA SER A 25 10.57 2.31 22.93
C SER A 25 11.58 2.08 21.81
N GLY A 26 11.89 0.82 21.45
CA GLY A 26 12.80 0.52 20.34
C GLY A 26 12.17 0.72 18.97
N GLN A 27 12.98 1.00 17.94
CA GLN A 27 12.48 1.16 16.55
C GLN A 27 11.71 -0.07 16.08
N LEU A 28 12.19 -1.26 16.38
CA LEU A 28 11.52 -2.51 16.02
C LEU A 28 10.20 -2.65 16.79
N GLY A 29 10.19 -2.33 18.08
CA GLY A 29 8.97 -2.35 18.88
C GLY A 29 7.91 -1.37 18.35
N ARG A 30 8.33 -0.17 17.92
CA ARG A 30 7.44 0.80 17.31
C ARG A 30 6.86 0.27 16.00
N LYS A 31 7.68 -0.31 15.12
CA LYS A 31 7.21 -0.93 13.87
C LYS A 31 6.16 -1.99 14.11
N LEU A 32 6.37 -2.84 15.12
CA LEU A 32 5.44 -3.94 15.43
C LEU A 32 4.14 -3.45 16.08
N SER A 33 4.14 -2.27 16.71
CA SER A 33 2.97 -1.71 17.37
C SER A 33 2.12 -0.81 16.47
N LEU A 34 2.69 -0.30 15.37
CA LEU A 34 2.00 0.63 14.49
C LEU A 34 0.96 -0.09 13.62
N ARG A 35 -0.15 0.61 13.39
CA ARG A 35 -1.20 0.20 12.48
C ARG A 35 -1.08 0.93 11.14
N VAL A 36 -1.69 0.37 10.11
CA VAL A 36 -1.69 0.94 8.76
C VAL A 36 -2.18 2.39 8.77
N HIS A 37 -3.26 2.71 9.50
CA HIS A 37 -3.81 4.08 9.54
C HIS A 37 -2.85 5.12 10.08
N GLU A 38 -1.86 4.70 10.89
CA GLU A 38 -0.85 5.62 11.47
C GLU A 38 0.26 5.99 10.48
N VAL A 39 0.41 5.21 9.39
CA VAL A 39 1.52 5.34 8.44
C VAL A 39 1.04 5.63 7.01
N MET A 40 -0.18 5.29 6.67
CA MET A 40 -0.74 5.48 5.33
C MET A 40 -0.83 6.96 4.95
N HIS A 41 -0.83 7.22 3.65
CA HIS A 41 -1.21 8.52 3.11
C HIS A 41 -2.74 8.55 3.00
N PRO A 42 -3.42 9.57 3.55
CA PRO A 42 -4.88 9.65 3.46
C PRO A 42 -5.36 9.88 2.03
N ALA A 43 -6.59 9.50 1.74
CA ALA A 43 -7.15 9.55 0.38
C ALA A 43 -7.04 10.93 -0.28
N ASN A 44 -7.14 12.02 0.48
CA ASN A 44 -7.01 13.38 -0.05
C ASN A 44 -5.59 13.73 -0.52
N ARG A 45 -4.60 12.90 -0.23
CA ARG A 45 -3.21 13.04 -0.67
C ARG A 45 -2.82 12.02 -1.74
N VAL A 46 -3.75 11.19 -2.16
CA VAL A 46 -3.53 10.14 -3.15
C VAL A 46 -4.08 10.59 -4.50
N ALA A 47 -3.40 10.23 -5.59
CA ALA A 47 -3.96 10.42 -6.92
C ALA A 47 -5.17 9.50 -7.07
N VAL A 48 -6.32 10.06 -7.38
CA VAL A 48 -7.58 9.32 -7.51
C VAL A 48 -8.23 9.65 -8.86
N GLY A 49 -8.79 8.64 -9.51
CA GLY A 49 -9.58 8.80 -10.70
C GLY A 49 -10.74 7.80 -10.70
N GLN A 50 -11.56 7.90 -11.74
CA GLN A 50 -12.66 6.96 -11.99
C GLN A 50 -12.30 6.03 -13.15
N PRO A 51 -12.98 4.89 -13.34
CA PRO A 51 -12.68 3.98 -14.44
C PRO A 51 -12.68 4.63 -15.83
N GLU A 52 -13.51 5.65 -16.03
CA GLU A 52 -13.64 6.39 -17.29
C GLU A 52 -12.56 7.46 -17.49
N THR A 53 -11.81 7.80 -16.43
CA THR A 53 -10.73 8.79 -16.51
C THR A 53 -9.64 8.30 -17.44
N ARG A 54 -9.20 9.16 -18.37
CA ARG A 54 -8.14 8.80 -19.31
C ARG A 54 -6.80 8.61 -18.60
N VAL A 55 -6.02 7.67 -19.09
CA VAL A 55 -4.68 7.38 -18.54
C VAL A 55 -3.83 8.64 -18.46
N LYS A 56 -3.88 9.52 -19.47
CA LYS A 56 -3.14 10.79 -19.46
C LYS A 56 -3.49 11.64 -18.23
N GLU A 57 -4.76 11.77 -17.89
CA GLU A 57 -5.20 12.53 -16.71
C GLU A 57 -4.73 11.88 -15.42
N ILE A 58 -4.78 10.55 -15.35
CA ILE A 58 -4.28 9.80 -14.20
C ILE A 58 -2.79 10.09 -13.99
N LEU A 59 -1.99 10.07 -15.05
CA LEU A 59 -0.56 10.36 -14.96
C LEU A 59 -0.28 11.78 -14.46
N LEU A 60 -1.07 12.77 -14.90
CA LEU A 60 -0.95 14.14 -14.40
C LEU A 60 -1.25 14.21 -12.89
N ARG A 61 -2.29 13.52 -12.44
CA ARG A 61 -2.62 13.43 -11.00
C ARG A 61 -1.54 12.73 -10.19
N MET A 62 -0.93 11.67 -10.76
CA MET A 62 0.20 10.98 -10.13
C MET A 62 1.44 11.86 -10.02
N THR A 63 1.65 12.77 -10.97
CA THR A 63 2.74 13.75 -10.91
C THR A 63 2.52 14.76 -9.79
N GLU A 64 1.29 15.22 -9.60
CA GLU A 64 0.92 16.14 -8.51
C GLU A 64 0.99 15.47 -7.14
N ARG A 65 0.77 14.17 -7.07
CA ARG A 65 0.74 13.37 -5.84
C ARG A 65 1.64 12.14 -6.02
N PRO A 66 2.97 12.33 -5.88
CA PRO A 66 3.96 11.35 -6.33
C PRO A 66 4.15 10.19 -5.36
N LEU A 67 3.14 9.34 -5.23
CA LEU A 67 3.20 8.14 -4.40
C LEU A 67 3.42 6.84 -5.21
N GLY A 68 3.62 6.99 -6.54
CA GLY A 68 3.90 5.85 -7.42
C GLY A 68 2.66 5.08 -7.88
N ALA A 69 1.47 5.53 -7.54
CA ALA A 69 0.23 4.90 -7.93
C ALA A 69 -0.95 5.87 -7.90
N ALA A 70 -2.00 5.51 -8.62
CA ALA A 70 -3.31 6.15 -8.51
C ALA A 70 -4.34 5.10 -8.12
N CYS A 71 -5.25 5.45 -7.24
CA CYS A 71 -6.40 4.62 -6.91
C CYS A 71 -7.56 4.97 -7.83
N VAL A 72 -8.24 3.96 -8.35
CA VAL A 72 -9.40 4.13 -9.21
C VAL A 72 -10.64 3.75 -8.40
N VAL A 73 -11.55 4.70 -8.25
CA VAL A 73 -12.75 4.54 -7.45
C VAL A 73 -14.02 4.73 -8.27
N ARG A 74 -15.09 4.08 -7.86
CA ARG A 74 -16.42 4.25 -8.44
C ARG A 74 -17.06 5.53 -7.91
N GLU A 75 -18.20 5.91 -8.46
CA GLU A 75 -18.94 7.11 -8.02
C GLU A 75 -19.26 7.12 -6.54
N ASP A 76 -19.51 5.93 -5.96
CA ASP A 76 -19.80 5.76 -4.54
C ASP A 76 -18.54 5.79 -3.64
N GLY A 77 -17.36 5.98 -4.22
CA GLY A 77 -16.08 6.03 -3.49
C GLY A 77 -15.45 4.66 -3.22
N THR A 78 -16.09 3.57 -3.68
CA THR A 78 -15.53 2.24 -3.48
C THR A 78 -14.38 1.96 -4.45
N LEU A 79 -13.39 1.20 -4.01
CA LEU A 79 -12.21 0.89 -4.80
C LEU A 79 -12.55 -0.02 -5.99
N ALA A 80 -12.25 0.44 -7.21
CA ALA A 80 -12.38 -0.32 -8.43
C ALA A 80 -11.06 -0.98 -8.85
N GLY A 81 -9.95 -0.28 -8.63
CA GLY A 81 -8.64 -0.79 -9.04
C GLY A 81 -7.51 0.15 -8.64
N ILE A 82 -6.31 -0.21 -9.06
CA ILE A 82 -5.10 0.59 -8.87
C ILE A 82 -4.35 0.68 -10.20
N PHE A 83 -3.70 1.81 -10.43
CA PHE A 83 -2.85 2.04 -11.60
C PHE A 83 -1.47 2.48 -11.16
N THR A 84 -0.45 1.74 -11.61
CA THR A 84 0.95 1.96 -11.22
C THR A 84 1.83 2.18 -12.45
N ASP A 85 3.09 2.55 -12.24
CA ASP A 85 4.09 2.65 -13.32
C ASP A 85 4.26 1.31 -14.06
N GLY A 86 4.10 0.19 -13.36
CA GLY A 86 4.13 -1.13 -13.98
C GLY A 86 2.98 -1.34 -14.96
N ASP A 87 1.78 -0.91 -14.59
CA ASP A 87 0.61 -0.97 -15.49
C ASP A 87 0.81 -0.09 -16.72
N LEU A 88 1.40 1.09 -16.52
CA LEU A 88 1.73 2.00 -17.63
C LEU A 88 2.69 1.34 -18.62
N ARG A 89 3.78 0.76 -18.13
CA ARG A 89 4.77 0.12 -19.00
C ARG A 89 4.17 -1.05 -19.78
N ARG A 90 3.44 -1.94 -19.09
CA ARG A 90 2.78 -3.07 -19.76
C ARG A 90 1.77 -2.62 -20.78
N GLY A 91 0.99 -1.59 -20.45
CA GLY A 91 0.00 -1.04 -21.37
C GLY A 91 0.62 -0.45 -22.64
N LEU A 92 1.76 0.25 -22.50
CA LEU A 92 2.48 0.83 -23.64
C LEU A 92 3.07 -0.22 -24.60
N GLU A 93 3.41 -1.41 -24.08
CA GLU A 93 3.88 -2.51 -24.91
C GLU A 93 2.79 -3.00 -25.88
N ASP A 94 1.53 -2.96 -25.43
CA ASP A 94 0.39 -3.50 -26.15
C ASP A 94 -0.39 -2.43 -26.95
N ASN A 95 -0.32 -1.17 -26.56
CA ASN A 95 -1.14 -0.11 -27.14
C ASN A 95 -0.42 1.25 -27.18
N GLU A 96 -0.08 1.69 -28.39
CA GLU A 96 0.53 3.00 -28.63
C GLU A 96 -0.38 4.17 -28.23
N ASN A 97 -1.71 3.97 -28.23
CA ASN A 97 -2.69 4.99 -27.89
C ASN A 97 -3.16 4.91 -26.42
N LEU A 98 -2.38 4.27 -25.56
CA LEU A 98 -2.71 4.03 -24.15
C LEU A 98 -3.18 5.29 -23.42
N LEU A 99 -2.52 6.43 -23.67
CA LEU A 99 -2.81 7.68 -22.96
C LEU A 99 -4.25 8.17 -23.17
N SER A 100 -4.89 7.79 -24.27
CA SER A 100 -6.26 8.15 -24.59
C SER A 100 -7.29 7.16 -24.04
N GLU A 101 -6.83 6.00 -23.59
CA GLU A 101 -7.70 4.95 -23.07
C GLU A 101 -8.24 5.30 -21.67
N PRO A 102 -9.46 4.85 -21.33
CA PRO A 102 -9.92 4.89 -19.96
C PRO A 102 -9.03 4.03 -19.07
N VAL A 103 -8.67 4.53 -17.89
CA VAL A 103 -7.80 3.79 -16.97
C VAL A 103 -8.40 2.45 -16.53
N GLY A 104 -9.72 2.34 -16.53
CA GLY A 104 -10.41 1.10 -16.22
C GLY A 104 -10.05 -0.07 -17.12
N HIS A 105 -9.60 0.20 -18.36
CA HIS A 105 -9.19 -0.84 -19.32
C HIS A 105 -7.79 -1.40 -19.04
N VAL A 106 -6.96 -0.65 -18.31
CA VAL A 106 -5.54 -0.97 -18.14
C VAL A 106 -5.09 -1.08 -16.68
N MET A 107 -5.93 -0.68 -15.75
CA MET A 107 -5.66 -0.78 -14.31
C MET A 107 -5.61 -2.23 -13.84
N THR A 108 -5.01 -2.46 -12.68
CA THR A 108 -5.16 -3.72 -11.96
C THR A 108 -6.51 -3.70 -11.22
N THR A 109 -7.40 -4.61 -11.59
CA THR A 109 -8.72 -4.76 -10.98
C THR A 109 -8.63 -5.60 -9.71
N GLU A 110 -9.50 -5.33 -8.76
CA GLU A 110 -9.52 -6.03 -7.47
C GLU A 110 -8.13 -6.20 -6.85
N PRO A 111 -7.40 -5.08 -6.64
CA PRO A 111 -6.05 -5.16 -6.08
C PRO A 111 -6.08 -5.69 -4.66
N VAL A 112 -4.95 -6.28 -4.24
CA VAL A 112 -4.73 -6.57 -2.83
C VAL A 112 -4.80 -5.25 -2.07
N ALA A 113 -5.54 -5.22 -0.97
CA ALA A 113 -5.77 -4.02 -0.18
C ALA A 113 -5.46 -4.26 1.29
N ALA A 114 -5.04 -3.20 1.98
CA ALA A 114 -4.87 -3.21 3.41
C ALA A 114 -6.09 -2.59 4.10
N HIS A 115 -6.22 -2.85 5.39
CA HIS A 115 -7.23 -2.25 6.25
C HIS A 115 -6.57 -1.35 7.29
N PRO A 116 -7.23 -0.30 7.78
CA PRO A 116 -6.62 0.66 8.71
C PRO A 116 -6.08 0.04 9.99
N GLU A 117 -6.76 -0.98 10.51
CA GLU A 117 -6.40 -1.64 11.77
C GLU A 117 -5.35 -2.74 11.63
N MET A 118 -4.97 -3.06 10.40
CA MET A 118 -3.90 -4.05 10.13
C MET A 118 -2.58 -3.55 10.69
N ASP A 119 -1.80 -4.45 11.32
CA ASP A 119 -0.45 -4.11 11.75
C ASP A 119 0.51 -4.03 10.55
N LEU A 120 1.59 -3.25 10.71
CA LEU A 120 2.53 -3.03 9.60
C LEU A 120 3.25 -4.29 9.14
N GLN A 121 3.49 -5.24 10.05
CA GLN A 121 4.15 -6.49 9.66
C GLN A 121 3.25 -7.32 8.76
N THR A 122 1.96 -7.42 9.09
CA THR A 122 0.99 -8.11 8.23
C THR A 122 0.89 -7.43 6.86
N ALA A 123 0.87 -6.10 6.82
CA ALA A 123 0.85 -5.35 5.57
C ALA A 123 2.12 -5.59 4.75
N ALA A 124 3.29 -5.57 5.39
CA ALA A 124 4.56 -5.87 4.72
C ALA A 124 4.57 -7.28 4.14
N ASP A 125 4.07 -8.26 4.89
CA ASP A 125 3.99 -9.65 4.44
C ASP A 125 3.09 -9.78 3.21
N LEU A 126 1.95 -9.06 3.17
CA LEU A 126 1.09 -9.02 1.98
C LEU A 126 1.81 -8.47 0.75
N MET A 127 2.74 -7.55 0.94
CA MET A 127 3.47 -6.90 -0.15
C MET A 127 4.68 -7.69 -0.61
N GLU A 128 5.39 -8.35 0.30
CA GLU A 128 6.68 -8.99 0.06
C GLU A 128 6.59 -10.50 -0.14
N GLN A 129 5.74 -11.20 0.62
CA GLN A 129 5.62 -12.66 0.59
C GLN A 129 4.71 -13.13 -0.55
N ARG A 130 5.10 -12.80 -1.78
CA ARG A 130 4.37 -13.19 -2.98
C ARG A 130 5.33 -13.29 -4.16
N ARG A 131 4.87 -13.94 -5.23
CA ARG A 131 5.68 -14.20 -6.42
C ARG A 131 6.21 -12.91 -7.07
N SER A 132 5.41 -11.84 -7.04
CA SER A 132 5.79 -10.52 -7.51
C SER A 132 5.54 -9.52 -6.40
N GLN A 133 6.60 -8.86 -5.95
CA GLN A 133 6.54 -7.87 -4.89
C GLN A 133 5.67 -6.67 -5.29
N ILE A 134 4.87 -6.19 -4.36
CA ILE A 134 4.03 -5.01 -4.52
C ILE A 134 4.66 -3.86 -3.73
N ALA A 135 4.77 -2.69 -4.34
CA ALA A 135 5.35 -1.51 -3.70
C ALA A 135 4.31 -0.64 -2.98
N VAL A 136 3.04 -0.76 -3.34
CA VAL A 136 1.95 0.06 -2.79
C VAL A 136 0.70 -0.80 -2.58
N LEU A 137 -0.06 -0.50 -1.52
CA LEU A 137 -1.36 -1.10 -1.26
C LEU A 137 -2.40 0.01 -1.07
N PRO A 138 -3.54 -0.05 -1.74
CA PRO A 138 -4.66 0.79 -1.34
C PRO A 138 -5.17 0.36 0.03
N VAL A 139 -5.62 1.32 0.82
CA VAL A 139 -6.20 1.08 2.14
C VAL A 139 -7.68 1.36 2.06
N ILE A 140 -8.48 0.37 2.43
CA ILE A 140 -9.94 0.45 2.31
C ILE A 140 -10.61 0.15 3.65
N GLU A 141 -11.83 0.64 3.81
CA GLU A 141 -12.71 0.25 4.88
C GLU A 141 -13.21 -1.17 4.59
N PRO A 142 -13.01 -2.17 5.48
CA PRO A 142 -13.31 -3.56 5.16
C PRO A 142 -14.79 -3.85 4.89
N ALA A 143 -15.71 -3.17 5.56
CA ALA A 143 -17.15 -3.42 5.40
C ALA A 143 -17.72 -2.81 4.10
N THR A 144 -17.26 -1.63 3.70
CA THR A 144 -17.83 -0.85 2.58
C THR A 144 -16.96 -0.82 1.34
N ARG A 145 -15.65 -1.13 1.46
CA ARG A 145 -14.61 -0.98 0.45
C ARG A 145 -14.35 0.48 0.05
N GLN A 146 -14.77 1.44 0.87
CA GLN A 146 -14.45 2.85 0.66
C GLN A 146 -12.93 3.06 0.70
N LEU A 147 -12.39 3.84 -0.22
CA LEU A 147 -10.97 4.18 -0.23
C LEU A 147 -10.66 5.12 0.94
N LEU A 148 -9.70 4.74 1.76
CA LEU A 148 -9.24 5.52 2.91
C LEU A 148 -7.85 6.13 2.68
N GLY A 149 -7.02 5.48 1.88
CA GLY A 149 -5.66 5.95 1.64
C GLY A 149 -4.81 4.99 0.84
N LEU A 150 -3.50 5.22 0.91
CA LEU A 150 -2.50 4.40 0.22
C LEU A 150 -1.32 4.15 1.15
N LEU A 151 -0.85 2.91 1.18
CA LEU A 151 0.31 2.50 1.96
C LEU A 151 1.44 2.12 1.02
N ARG A 152 2.62 2.70 1.22
CA ARG A 152 3.82 2.33 0.47
C ARG A 152 4.72 1.44 1.32
N LEU A 153 5.35 0.44 0.68
CA LEU A 153 6.32 -0.42 1.35
C LEU A 153 7.45 0.39 1.95
N HIS A 154 7.91 1.43 1.24
CA HIS A 154 8.92 2.36 1.73
C HIS A 154 8.55 2.97 3.09
N ASP A 155 7.30 3.36 3.29
CA ASP A 155 6.82 3.98 4.52
C ASP A 155 6.68 2.99 5.67
N ILE A 156 6.54 1.70 5.36
CA ILE A 156 6.59 0.63 6.38
C ILE A 156 8.01 0.48 6.90
N HIS A 157 9.00 0.46 6.00
CA HIS A 157 10.41 0.29 6.38
C HIS A 157 10.99 1.54 7.03
N GLN A 158 10.53 2.72 6.64
CA GLN A 158 10.98 4.01 7.16
C GLN A 158 9.77 4.89 7.52
N PRO A 159 9.02 4.56 8.58
CA PRO A 159 7.88 5.36 8.97
C PRO A 159 8.31 6.78 9.34
N ALA A 160 7.67 7.79 8.73
CA ALA A 160 7.82 9.18 9.16
C ALA A 160 7.01 9.35 10.44
N LEU A 161 7.69 9.27 11.57
CA LEU A 161 7.09 9.47 12.89
C LEU A 161 7.34 10.92 13.31
N ASP A 162 6.32 11.75 13.21
CA ASP A 162 6.35 13.12 13.75
C ASP A 162 6.13 13.09 15.26
#